data_21a620b4f1d7ff98617095e4541c493c
#
_entry.id   21a620b4f1d7ff98617095e4541c493c
#
_cell.length_a   1.000
_cell.length_b   1.000
_cell.length_c   1.000
_cell.angle_alpha   90.00
_cell.angle_beta   90.00
_cell.angle_gamma   90.00
#
_symmetry.space_group_name_H-M   'P 1'
#
loop_
_entity.id
_entity.type
_entity.pdbx_description
1 polymer ?
#
loop_
_entity_poly.entity_id
_entity_poly.type
_entity_poly.pdbx_seq_one_letter_code
_entity_poly.pdbx_strand_id
1 'polypeptide(L)'
;YDKIVDAAWRNGEPGIVFIDRLNRDNVVPSQGRIESTNPCGEQPLLPYEACNLGSINLACFFVPGHEHDEDPAAAGIDWDGLKQVVHLAVRFLDNVIDASRFPLERIDETVRRNRKIGLGVMGFADLLFQLGIPYDSEAGIALAERIMGFINAEGHAASARLAEERGPFPAYAESVFPQRGEGPYRNATVTTIAPTGTLSIIGGCSSGVEPLFALCFTRNI
;
A
#
# COMPACT_ATOMS: atom_id res chain seq x y z
N TYR A 1 6.23 -10.61 -28.31
CA TYR A 1 6.93 -10.69 -27.04
C TYR A 1 8.33 -10.05 -27.17
N ASP A 2 9.17 -10.46 -28.11
CA ASP A 2 10.56 -10.00 -28.26
C ASP A 2 10.69 -8.47 -28.38
N LYS A 3 9.77 -7.82 -29.10
CA LYS A 3 9.75 -6.35 -29.19
C LYS A 3 9.49 -5.67 -27.86
N ILE A 4 8.68 -6.27 -26.99
CA ILE A 4 8.43 -5.75 -25.63
C ILE A 4 9.70 -5.87 -24.80
N VAL A 5 10.36 -7.03 -24.82
CA VAL A 5 11.60 -7.27 -24.10
C VAL A 5 12.71 -6.32 -24.57
N ASP A 6 12.89 -6.16 -25.89
CA ASP A 6 13.88 -5.28 -26.48
C ASP A 6 13.64 -3.79 -26.14
N ALA A 7 12.38 -3.35 -26.16
CA ALA A 7 12.03 -1.99 -25.78
C ALA A 7 12.24 -1.74 -24.28
N ALA A 8 11.80 -2.67 -23.42
CA ALA A 8 12.01 -2.57 -21.98
C ALA A 8 13.51 -2.55 -21.61
N TRP A 9 14.33 -3.33 -22.31
CA TRP A 9 15.78 -3.29 -22.17
C TRP A 9 16.39 -1.92 -22.54
N ARG A 10 15.90 -1.30 -23.62
CA ARG A 10 16.48 -0.05 -24.15
C ARG A 10 16.10 1.18 -23.33
N ASN A 11 14.88 1.27 -22.83
CA ASN A 11 14.35 2.51 -22.24
C ASN A 11 13.41 2.32 -21.07
N GLY A 12 13.22 1.07 -20.58
CA GLY A 12 12.31 0.76 -19.48
C GLY A 12 10.82 0.68 -19.84
N GLU A 13 10.46 0.89 -21.13
CA GLU A 13 9.09 0.88 -21.61
C GLU A 13 8.83 -0.25 -22.64
N PRO A 14 7.60 -0.76 -22.73
CA PRO A 14 6.39 -0.41 -21.98
C PRO A 14 6.29 -1.15 -20.64
N GLY A 15 5.55 -0.57 -19.68
CA GLY A 15 5.02 -1.31 -18.54
C GLY A 15 3.90 -2.28 -18.99
N ILE A 16 3.66 -3.32 -18.20
CA ILE A 16 2.65 -4.34 -18.50
C ILE A 16 1.70 -4.47 -17.32
N VAL A 17 0.39 -4.45 -17.57
CA VAL A 17 -0.65 -4.78 -16.61
C VAL A 17 -1.47 -5.97 -17.08
N PHE A 18 -1.77 -6.89 -16.18
CA PHE A 18 -2.59 -8.06 -16.46
C PHE A 18 -4.05 -7.73 -16.13
N ILE A 19 -4.72 -7.03 -17.06
CA ILE A 19 -6.03 -6.42 -16.82
C ILE A 19 -7.12 -7.41 -16.39
N ASP A 20 -7.07 -8.65 -16.84
CA ASP A 20 -8.03 -9.69 -16.42
C ASP A 20 -7.79 -10.10 -14.96
N ARG A 21 -6.52 -10.13 -14.51
CA ARG A 21 -6.19 -10.38 -13.11
C ARG A 21 -6.63 -9.23 -12.21
N LEU A 22 -6.41 -7.98 -12.62
CA LEU A 22 -6.89 -6.81 -11.89
C LEU A 22 -8.41 -6.85 -11.72
N ASN A 23 -9.14 -7.21 -12.78
CA ASN A 23 -10.60 -7.29 -12.73
C ASN A 23 -11.13 -8.48 -11.92
N ARG A 24 -10.40 -9.59 -11.85
CA ARG A 24 -10.77 -10.72 -10.98
C ARG A 24 -10.83 -10.29 -9.51
N ASP A 25 -9.91 -9.40 -9.11
CA ASP A 25 -9.76 -8.94 -7.74
C ASP A 25 -10.44 -7.57 -7.49
N ASN A 26 -11.20 -7.05 -8.48
CA ASN A 26 -12.00 -5.83 -8.33
C ASN A 26 -13.06 -6.02 -7.24
N VAL A 27 -13.02 -5.18 -6.22
CA VAL A 27 -13.93 -5.28 -5.07
C VAL A 27 -15.31 -4.67 -5.33
N VAL A 28 -15.48 -3.89 -6.40
CA VAL A 28 -16.73 -3.24 -6.80
C VAL A 28 -17.09 -3.52 -8.27
N PRO A 29 -17.20 -4.80 -8.68
CA PRO A 29 -17.40 -5.16 -10.09
C PRO A 29 -18.74 -4.68 -10.66
N SER A 30 -19.73 -4.41 -9.83
CA SER A 30 -21.02 -3.84 -10.20
C SER A 30 -20.91 -2.42 -10.79
N GLN A 31 -19.83 -1.69 -10.48
CA GLN A 31 -19.63 -0.32 -10.99
C GLN A 31 -18.87 -0.28 -12.32
N GLY A 32 -18.37 -1.40 -12.78
CA GLY A 32 -17.65 -1.49 -14.05
C GLY A 32 -16.32 -2.24 -13.94
N ARG A 33 -15.57 -2.18 -15.01
CA ARG A 33 -14.26 -2.83 -15.12
C ARG A 33 -13.15 -1.84 -14.82
N ILE A 34 -12.08 -2.33 -14.18
CA ILE A 34 -10.81 -1.62 -14.11
C ILE A 34 -10.23 -1.57 -15.53
N GLU A 35 -9.90 -0.38 -16.00
CA GLU A 35 -9.39 -0.13 -17.34
C GLU A 35 -7.93 0.33 -17.34
N SER A 36 -7.45 0.89 -16.22
CA SER A 36 -6.11 1.43 -16.09
C SER A 36 -5.61 1.40 -14.65
N THR A 37 -4.40 1.88 -14.47
CA THR A 37 -3.78 2.12 -13.16
C THR A 37 -3.35 3.58 -13.07
N ASN A 38 -2.89 4.01 -11.88
CA ASN A 38 -2.10 5.22 -11.74
C ASN A 38 -0.74 5.08 -12.47
N PRO A 39 0.08 6.15 -12.61
CA PRO A 39 1.33 6.08 -13.39
C PRO A 39 2.31 5.00 -12.96
N CYS A 40 2.43 4.73 -11.66
CA CYS A 40 3.36 3.71 -11.14
C CYS A 40 2.77 2.29 -11.08
N GLY A 41 1.47 2.12 -11.35
CA GLY A 41 0.83 0.82 -11.49
C GLY A 41 0.29 0.19 -10.20
N GLU A 42 0.52 0.82 -9.03
CA GLU A 42 0.12 0.26 -7.74
C GLU A 42 -1.35 0.42 -7.38
N GLN A 43 -2.10 1.25 -8.14
CA GLN A 43 -3.53 1.49 -7.92
C GLN A 43 -4.36 1.15 -9.17
N PRO A 44 -4.95 -0.05 -9.23
CA PRO A 44 -5.97 -0.37 -10.23
C PRO A 44 -7.24 0.44 -9.98
N LEU A 45 -7.67 1.21 -10.97
CA LEU A 45 -8.75 2.18 -10.83
C LEU A 45 -9.84 1.97 -11.89
N LEU A 46 -11.07 2.26 -11.49
CA LEU A 46 -12.19 2.45 -12.39
C LEU A 46 -12.05 3.79 -13.13
N PRO A 47 -12.76 3.97 -14.26
CA PRO A 47 -12.84 5.29 -14.89
C PRO A 47 -13.32 6.36 -13.92
N TYR A 48 -12.64 7.52 -13.93
CA TYR A 48 -12.89 8.68 -13.03
C TYR A 48 -12.67 8.39 -11.55
N GLU A 49 -11.94 7.35 -11.20
CA GLU A 49 -11.57 7.04 -9.84
C GLU A 49 -10.19 7.60 -9.49
N ALA A 50 -9.99 7.94 -8.24
CA ALA A 50 -8.70 8.35 -7.69
C ALA A 50 -8.52 7.72 -6.31
N CYS A 51 -7.26 7.59 -5.90
CA CYS A 51 -6.90 7.08 -4.59
C CYS A 51 -5.80 7.97 -4.00
N ASN A 52 -5.86 8.24 -2.69
CA ASN A 52 -4.76 8.86 -1.98
C ASN A 52 -3.90 7.80 -1.28
N LEU A 53 -2.61 8.10 -1.14
CA LEU A 53 -1.61 7.16 -0.68
C LEU A 53 -0.90 7.66 0.56
N GLY A 54 -0.44 6.73 1.39
CA GLY A 54 0.47 6.97 2.50
C GLY A 54 1.44 5.81 2.64
N SER A 55 2.63 6.06 3.19
CA SER A 55 3.63 5.01 3.38
C SER A 55 4.27 5.14 4.76
N ILE A 56 4.26 4.06 5.51
CA ILE A 56 4.84 3.97 6.86
C ILE A 56 6.34 3.70 6.72
N ASN A 57 7.16 4.51 7.38
CA ASN A 57 8.60 4.25 7.47
C ASN A 57 8.86 3.14 8.49
N LEU A 58 9.14 1.93 8.00
CA LEU A 58 9.35 0.74 8.83
C LEU A 58 10.60 0.82 9.69
N ALA A 59 11.63 1.56 9.27
CA ALA A 59 12.85 1.74 10.05
C ALA A 59 12.62 2.38 11.43
N CYS A 60 11.51 3.11 11.58
CA CYS A 60 11.13 3.74 12.85
C CYS A 60 10.59 2.75 13.90
N PHE A 61 10.32 1.51 13.52
CA PHE A 61 9.75 0.48 14.41
C PHE A 61 10.77 -0.56 14.84
N PHE A 62 12.05 -0.36 14.53
CA PHE A 62 13.13 -1.21 15.00
C PHE A 62 13.33 -1.07 16.50
N VAL A 63 13.42 -2.21 17.20
CA VAL A 63 13.76 -2.31 18.63
C VAL A 63 15.15 -2.95 18.73
N PRO A 64 16.18 -2.22 19.19
CA PRO A 64 17.54 -2.73 19.26
C PRO A 64 17.73 -3.82 20.32
N GLY A 65 18.75 -4.65 20.14
CA GLY A 65 19.15 -5.70 21.10
C GLY A 65 18.62 -7.10 20.78
N HIS A 66 17.91 -7.26 19.66
CA HIS A 66 17.29 -8.52 19.24
C HIS A 66 17.85 -9.07 17.91
N GLU A 67 18.95 -8.50 17.43
CA GLU A 67 19.55 -8.83 16.10
C GLU A 67 20.11 -10.26 16.05
N HIS A 68 20.35 -10.88 17.20
CA HIS A 68 20.89 -12.23 17.34
C HIS A 68 19.89 -13.25 17.92
N ASP A 69 18.62 -12.84 18.08
CA ASP A 69 17.57 -13.74 18.55
C ASP A 69 17.25 -14.80 17.47
N GLU A 70 16.67 -15.94 17.87
CA GLU A 70 16.23 -16.97 16.92
C GLU A 70 15.18 -16.44 15.91
N ASP A 71 14.31 -15.53 16.36
CA ASP A 71 13.38 -14.76 15.52
C ASP A 71 13.56 -13.26 15.80
N PRO A 72 14.53 -12.59 15.16
CA PRO A 72 14.77 -11.16 15.35
C PRO A 72 13.53 -10.31 15.04
N ALA A 73 12.67 -10.78 14.13
CA ALA A 73 11.44 -10.09 13.78
C ALA A 73 10.35 -10.15 14.86
N ALA A 74 10.40 -11.12 15.76
CA ALA A 74 9.40 -11.23 16.83
C ALA A 74 9.56 -10.13 17.87
N ALA A 75 10.79 -9.87 18.33
CA ALA A 75 11.10 -8.92 19.39
C ALA A 75 11.78 -7.64 18.89
N GLY A 76 12.41 -7.68 17.70
CA GLY A 76 13.12 -6.55 17.08
C GLY A 76 12.21 -5.55 16.35
N ILE A 77 10.87 -5.70 16.46
CA ILE A 77 9.90 -4.79 15.86
C ILE A 77 8.85 -4.38 16.89
N ASP A 78 8.60 -3.08 17.00
CA ASP A 78 7.50 -2.51 17.78
C ASP A 78 6.16 -2.70 17.04
N TRP A 79 5.57 -3.89 17.20
CA TRP A 79 4.30 -4.24 16.57
C TRP A 79 3.12 -3.42 17.12
N ASP A 80 3.15 -3.05 18.40
CA ASP A 80 2.09 -2.24 19.02
C ASP A 80 2.13 -0.81 18.51
N GLY A 81 3.31 -0.20 18.39
CA GLY A 81 3.50 1.10 17.77
C GLY A 81 3.10 1.08 16.30
N LEU A 82 3.49 0.05 15.55
CA LEU A 82 3.09 -0.12 14.15
C LEU A 82 1.57 -0.20 14.00
N LYS A 83 0.89 -0.98 14.85
CA LYS A 83 -0.57 -1.06 14.90
C LYS A 83 -1.22 0.32 15.09
N GLN A 84 -0.75 1.07 16.08
CA GLN A 84 -1.29 2.41 16.36
C GLN A 84 -1.15 3.34 15.16
N VAL A 85 0.02 3.32 14.51
CA VAL A 85 0.29 4.14 13.32
C VAL A 85 -0.57 3.70 12.13
N VAL A 86 -0.77 2.38 11.90
CA VAL A 86 -1.68 1.88 10.87
C VAL A 86 -3.09 2.42 11.06
N HIS A 87 -3.63 2.34 12.29
CA HIS A 87 -4.98 2.85 12.59
C HIS A 87 -5.10 4.37 12.40
N LEU A 88 -4.08 5.12 12.80
CA LEU A 88 -4.03 6.56 12.59
C LEU A 88 -3.94 6.91 11.09
N ALA A 89 -3.11 6.20 10.34
CA ALA A 89 -2.90 6.41 8.92
C ALA A 89 -4.18 6.13 8.10
N VAL A 90 -4.90 5.04 8.40
CA VAL A 90 -6.18 4.74 7.74
C VAL A 90 -7.20 5.85 8.00
N ARG A 91 -7.32 6.32 9.24
CA ARG A 91 -8.21 7.46 9.59
C ARG A 91 -7.77 8.74 8.86
N PHE A 92 -6.47 9.01 8.80
CA PHE A 92 -5.94 10.18 8.11
C PHE A 92 -6.27 10.14 6.61
N LEU A 93 -6.01 9.02 5.95
CA LEU A 93 -6.29 8.84 4.52
C LEU A 93 -7.79 8.90 4.21
N ASP A 94 -8.66 8.35 5.09
CA ASP A 94 -10.11 8.52 4.96
C ASP A 94 -10.53 9.98 5.07
N ASN A 95 -9.95 10.75 6.01
CA ASN A 95 -10.20 12.18 6.16
C ASN A 95 -9.72 12.99 4.93
N VAL A 96 -8.62 12.61 4.30
CA VAL A 96 -8.11 13.26 3.07
C VAL A 96 -9.15 13.18 1.94
N ILE A 97 -9.91 12.09 1.83
CA ILE A 97 -11.00 11.99 0.84
C ILE A 97 -12.03 13.10 1.06
N ASP A 98 -12.41 13.35 2.32
CA ASP A 98 -13.41 14.37 2.65
C ASP A 98 -12.87 15.80 2.49
N ALA A 99 -11.58 16.01 2.75
CA ALA A 99 -10.91 17.31 2.59
C ALA A 99 -10.55 17.62 1.13
N SER A 100 -10.49 16.64 0.25
CA SER A 100 -10.09 16.79 -1.15
C SER A 100 -11.16 17.49 -1.97
N ARG A 101 -10.69 18.29 -2.95
CA ARG A 101 -11.54 18.94 -3.97
C ARG A 101 -11.13 18.41 -5.32
N PHE A 102 -12.08 17.87 -6.06
CA PHE A 102 -11.82 17.28 -7.37
C PHE A 102 -12.27 18.23 -8.48
N PRO A 103 -11.55 18.29 -9.62
CA PRO A 103 -11.86 19.22 -10.71
C PRO A 103 -13.14 18.85 -11.48
N LEU A 104 -13.59 17.60 -11.41
CA LEU A 104 -14.77 17.11 -12.07
C LEU A 104 -15.71 16.46 -11.05
N GLU A 105 -16.99 16.77 -11.10
CA GLU A 105 -18.04 16.21 -10.24
C GLU A 105 -18.04 14.66 -10.27
N ARG A 106 -17.89 14.08 -11.45
CA ARG A 106 -17.85 12.63 -11.64
C ARG A 106 -16.68 11.96 -10.89
N ILE A 107 -15.54 12.64 -10.76
CA ILE A 107 -14.42 12.14 -9.94
C ILE A 107 -14.80 12.21 -8.47
N ASP A 108 -15.36 13.33 -8.01
CA ASP A 108 -15.80 13.50 -6.62
C ASP A 108 -16.81 12.42 -6.22
N GLU A 109 -17.82 12.19 -7.04
CA GLU A 109 -18.83 11.15 -6.84
C GLU A 109 -18.22 9.74 -6.74
N THR A 110 -17.35 9.38 -7.70
CA THR A 110 -16.75 8.05 -7.75
C THR A 110 -15.81 7.80 -6.56
N VAL A 111 -14.97 8.79 -6.24
CA VAL A 111 -14.04 8.70 -5.10
C VAL A 111 -14.79 8.59 -3.78
N ARG A 112 -15.81 9.40 -3.54
CA ARG A 112 -16.61 9.34 -2.31
C ARG A 112 -17.44 8.08 -2.21
N ARG A 113 -17.89 7.53 -3.34
CA ARG A 113 -18.67 6.30 -3.39
C ARG A 113 -17.86 5.08 -2.96
N ASN A 114 -16.59 4.99 -3.38
CA ASN A 114 -15.73 3.83 -3.11
C ASN A 114 -14.76 4.06 -1.95
N ARG A 115 -14.37 5.29 -1.67
CA ARG A 115 -13.46 5.66 -0.59
C ARG A 115 -12.17 4.82 -0.58
N LYS A 116 -11.58 4.58 -1.75
CA LYS A 116 -10.31 3.84 -1.85
C LYS A 116 -9.16 4.63 -1.24
N ILE A 117 -8.39 3.98 -0.41
CA ILE A 117 -7.13 4.47 0.14
C ILE A 117 -6.03 3.43 -0.12
N GLY A 118 -4.78 3.86 -0.11
CA GLY A 118 -3.62 3.00 -0.30
C GLY A 118 -2.56 3.27 0.76
N LEU A 119 -2.57 2.52 1.85
CA LEU A 119 -1.54 2.55 2.88
C LEU A 119 -0.47 1.52 2.56
N GLY A 120 0.77 1.97 2.38
CA GLY A 120 1.92 1.14 2.11
C GLY A 120 3.05 1.36 3.09
N VAL A 121 4.24 0.96 2.67
CA VAL A 121 5.46 1.03 3.47
C VAL A 121 6.61 1.66 2.69
N MET A 122 7.61 2.15 3.41
CA MET A 122 8.95 2.52 2.95
C MET A 122 9.95 2.18 4.05
N GLY A 123 11.24 2.21 3.77
CA GLY A 123 12.25 1.87 4.78
C GLY A 123 12.34 0.37 5.09
N PHE A 124 11.81 -0.50 4.21
CA PHE A 124 11.88 -1.96 4.42
C PHE A 124 13.33 -2.47 4.41
N ALA A 125 14.15 -2.02 3.45
CA ALA A 125 15.54 -2.42 3.39
C ALA A 125 16.33 -1.90 4.62
N ASP A 126 16.03 -0.70 5.11
CA ASP A 126 16.65 -0.20 6.36
C ASP A 126 16.29 -1.06 7.56
N LEU A 127 15.02 -1.46 7.69
CA LEU A 127 14.60 -2.37 8.76
C LEU A 127 15.33 -3.72 8.69
N LEU A 128 15.48 -4.28 7.49
CA LEU A 128 16.24 -5.52 7.29
C LEU A 128 17.71 -5.37 7.73
N PHE A 129 18.35 -4.24 7.40
CA PHE A 129 19.70 -3.93 7.88
C PHE A 129 19.78 -3.86 9.41
N GLN A 130 18.82 -3.18 10.04
CA GLN A 130 18.76 -3.05 11.50
C GLN A 130 18.56 -4.40 12.19
N LEU A 131 17.80 -5.31 11.57
CA LEU A 131 17.57 -6.67 12.07
C LEU A 131 18.68 -7.67 11.71
N GLY A 132 19.67 -7.27 10.87
CA GLY A 132 20.71 -8.17 10.41
C GLY A 132 20.22 -9.23 9.41
N ILE A 133 19.11 -9.00 8.74
CA ILE A 133 18.48 -9.94 7.79
C ILE A 133 18.91 -9.57 6.36
N PRO A 134 19.55 -10.48 5.59
CA PRO A 134 19.87 -10.22 4.18
C PRO A 134 18.60 -10.03 3.35
N TYR A 135 18.60 -9.03 2.46
CA TYR A 135 17.43 -8.69 1.63
C TYR A 135 17.00 -9.85 0.72
N ASP A 136 17.96 -10.57 0.10
CA ASP A 136 17.75 -11.68 -0.84
C ASP A 136 17.64 -13.05 -0.15
N SER A 137 17.16 -13.07 1.10
CA SER A 137 16.99 -14.29 1.89
C SER A 137 15.55 -14.70 2.07
N GLU A 138 15.30 -16.00 2.34
CA GLU A 138 13.97 -16.49 2.71
C GLU A 138 13.43 -15.80 3.97
N ALA A 139 14.30 -15.44 4.92
CA ALA A 139 13.92 -14.70 6.12
C ALA A 139 13.42 -13.28 5.76
N GLY A 140 14.06 -12.62 4.80
CA GLY A 140 13.62 -11.30 4.29
C GLY A 140 12.24 -11.39 3.63
N ILE A 141 12.00 -12.42 2.81
CA ILE A 141 10.71 -12.66 2.17
C ILE A 141 9.63 -12.95 3.22
N ALA A 142 9.90 -13.84 4.17
CA ALA A 142 8.97 -14.19 5.24
C ALA A 142 8.63 -12.96 6.11
N LEU A 143 9.60 -12.10 6.38
CA LEU A 143 9.37 -10.86 7.11
C LEU A 143 8.49 -9.88 6.32
N ALA A 144 8.72 -9.74 5.01
CA ALA A 144 7.88 -8.90 4.16
C ALA A 144 6.41 -9.37 4.19
N GLU A 145 6.18 -10.68 4.05
CA GLU A 145 4.85 -11.28 4.15
C GLU A 145 4.20 -11.02 5.52
N ARG A 146 4.96 -11.22 6.61
CA ARG A 146 4.48 -10.99 7.98
C ARG A 146 4.09 -9.53 8.23
N ILE A 147 4.95 -8.58 7.82
CA ILE A 147 4.68 -7.14 7.99
C ILE A 147 3.45 -6.72 7.17
N MET A 148 3.41 -7.07 5.89
CA MET A 148 2.29 -6.68 5.04
C MET A 148 0.99 -7.39 5.41
N GLY A 149 1.05 -8.64 5.83
CA GLY A 149 -0.09 -9.36 6.42
C GLY A 149 -0.63 -8.66 7.66
N PHE A 150 0.24 -8.23 8.57
CA PHE A 150 -0.11 -7.47 9.76
C PHE A 150 -0.75 -6.11 9.42
N ILE A 151 -0.11 -5.33 8.55
CA ILE A 151 -0.62 -4.01 8.13
C ILE A 151 -1.97 -4.15 7.43
N ASN A 152 -2.14 -5.18 6.60
CA ASN A 152 -3.41 -5.44 5.92
C ASN A 152 -4.53 -5.79 6.91
N ALA A 153 -4.26 -6.67 7.87
CA ALA A 153 -5.23 -7.07 8.90
C ALA A 153 -5.63 -5.87 9.78
N GLU A 154 -4.65 -5.13 10.31
CA GLU A 154 -4.90 -3.96 11.15
C GLU A 154 -5.54 -2.80 10.39
N GLY A 155 -5.19 -2.63 9.11
CA GLY A 155 -5.79 -1.65 8.23
C GLY A 155 -7.28 -1.92 7.97
N HIS A 156 -7.65 -3.18 7.70
CA HIS A 156 -9.05 -3.57 7.57
C HIS A 156 -9.81 -3.45 8.91
N ALA A 157 -9.18 -3.79 10.03
CA ALA A 157 -9.78 -3.58 11.36
C ALA A 157 -10.02 -2.09 11.65
N ALA A 158 -9.10 -1.21 11.25
CA ALA A 158 -9.29 0.23 11.35
C ALA A 158 -10.42 0.74 10.44
N SER A 159 -10.49 0.25 9.21
CA SER A 159 -11.55 0.59 8.26
C SER A 159 -12.93 0.10 8.75
N ALA A 160 -13.01 -1.08 9.38
CA ALA A 160 -14.22 -1.58 10.00
C ALA A 160 -14.69 -0.69 11.16
N ARG A 161 -13.78 -0.28 12.06
CA ARG A 161 -14.11 0.67 13.14
C ARG A 161 -14.59 2.02 12.61
N LEU A 162 -13.97 2.52 11.53
CA LEU A 162 -14.44 3.74 10.89
C LEU A 162 -15.83 3.56 10.26
N ALA A 163 -16.16 2.36 9.77
CA ALA A 163 -17.49 2.06 9.26
C ALA A 163 -18.53 2.06 10.38
N GLU A 164 -18.19 1.59 11.59
CA GLU A 164 -19.06 1.71 12.77
C GLU A 164 -19.30 3.17 13.17
N GLU A 165 -18.27 4.01 13.13
CA GLU A 165 -18.33 5.42 13.51
C GLU A 165 -19.05 6.31 12.49
N ARG A 166 -18.88 6.04 11.18
CA ARG A 166 -19.21 6.96 10.07
C ARG A 166 -20.05 6.35 8.97
N GLY A 167 -20.41 5.08 9.11
CA GLY A 167 -21.02 4.26 8.05
C GLY A 167 -20.00 3.66 7.09
N PRO A 168 -20.33 2.56 6.43
CA PRO A 168 -19.50 1.94 5.40
C PRO A 168 -19.34 2.86 4.18
N PHE A 169 -18.42 2.51 3.26
CA PHE A 169 -18.37 3.22 1.99
C PHE A 169 -19.68 3.02 1.22
N PRO A 170 -20.19 4.06 0.51
CA PRO A 170 -21.54 4.04 -0.07
C PRO A 170 -21.86 2.83 -0.96
N ALA A 171 -20.85 2.33 -1.70
CA ALA A 171 -21.02 1.17 -2.57
C ALA A 171 -20.79 -0.18 -1.87
N TYR A 172 -20.65 -0.22 -0.55
CA TYR A 172 -20.36 -1.47 0.19
C TYR A 172 -21.37 -2.59 -0.11
N ALA A 173 -22.66 -2.29 -0.12
CA ALA A 173 -23.70 -3.31 -0.37
C ALA A 173 -23.62 -3.93 -1.78
N GLU A 174 -23.06 -3.20 -2.74
CA GLU A 174 -22.85 -3.62 -4.13
C GLU A 174 -21.48 -4.27 -4.38
N SER A 175 -20.62 -4.28 -3.36
CA SER A 175 -19.27 -4.84 -3.42
C SER A 175 -19.26 -6.36 -3.23
N VAL A 176 -18.07 -6.96 -3.35
CA VAL A 176 -17.89 -8.39 -3.10
C VAL A 176 -17.88 -8.75 -1.60
N PHE A 177 -17.69 -7.78 -0.72
CA PHE A 177 -17.51 -8.03 0.71
C PHE A 177 -18.71 -8.67 1.41
N PRO A 178 -19.98 -8.21 1.22
CA PRO A 178 -21.13 -8.88 1.84
C PRO A 178 -21.26 -10.35 1.43
N GLN A 179 -20.95 -10.68 0.16
CA GLN A 179 -21.01 -12.06 -0.34
C GLN A 179 -19.94 -12.96 0.28
N ARG A 180 -18.81 -12.37 0.70
CA ARG A 180 -17.70 -13.05 1.36
C ARG A 180 -17.85 -13.11 2.88
N GLY A 181 -18.86 -12.44 3.44
CA GLY A 181 -19.04 -12.30 4.88
C GLY A 181 -18.00 -11.38 5.52
N GLU A 182 -17.44 -10.45 4.76
CA GLU A 182 -16.39 -9.50 5.17
C GLU A 182 -16.96 -8.10 5.42
N GLY A 183 -16.41 -7.37 6.38
CA GLY A 183 -16.80 -6.00 6.71
C GLY A 183 -17.96 -5.91 7.72
N PRO A 184 -18.70 -4.77 7.80
CA PRO A 184 -18.61 -3.63 6.88
C PRO A 184 -17.28 -2.83 6.98
N TYR A 185 -16.83 -2.28 5.85
CA TYR A 185 -15.63 -1.44 5.77
C TYR A 185 -15.96 -0.01 5.34
N ARG A 186 -15.18 0.95 5.84
CA ARG A 186 -15.25 2.36 5.44
C ARG A 186 -14.62 2.63 4.08
N ASN A 187 -13.67 1.80 3.65
CA ASN A 187 -12.83 1.97 2.48
C ASN A 187 -12.89 0.71 1.61
N ALA A 188 -13.07 0.86 0.30
CA ALA A 188 -13.13 -0.28 -0.63
C ALA A 188 -11.77 -0.94 -0.84
N THR A 189 -10.67 -0.18 -0.72
CA THR A 189 -9.30 -0.71 -0.62
C THR A 189 -8.57 -0.01 0.51
N VAL A 190 -7.58 -0.68 1.12
CA VAL A 190 -6.86 -0.14 2.28
C VAL A 190 -5.36 -0.08 2.02
N THR A 191 -4.76 -1.13 1.47
CA THR A 191 -3.30 -1.26 1.33
C THR A 191 -2.82 -1.18 -0.10
N THR A 192 -1.57 -0.75 -0.27
CA THR A 192 -0.84 -0.71 -1.54
C THR A 192 0.66 -0.77 -1.29
N ILE A 193 1.46 -0.96 -2.35
CA ILE A 193 2.91 -0.75 -2.32
C ILE A 193 3.24 0.32 -3.36
N ALA A 194 3.52 1.54 -2.90
CA ALA A 194 3.94 2.64 -3.74
C ALA A 194 5.47 2.74 -3.83
N PRO A 195 6.04 3.31 -4.91
CA PRO A 195 7.49 3.48 -5.05
C PRO A 195 8.12 4.40 -4.01
N THR A 196 7.39 5.38 -3.51
CA THR A 196 7.82 6.38 -2.49
C THR A 196 9.07 7.18 -2.83
N GLY A 197 9.38 7.39 -4.13
CA GLY A 197 10.64 7.97 -4.58
C GLY A 197 11.00 9.32 -3.93
N THR A 198 10.07 10.26 -3.81
CA THR A 198 10.28 11.53 -3.12
C THR A 198 10.00 11.41 -1.63
N LEU A 199 8.98 10.66 -1.25
CA LEU A 199 8.55 10.52 0.14
C LEU A 199 9.65 9.87 1.00
N SER A 200 10.33 8.85 0.47
CA SER A 200 11.44 8.19 1.17
C SER A 200 12.64 9.12 1.38
N ILE A 201 12.93 10.03 0.44
CA ILE A 201 13.96 11.06 0.61
C ILE A 201 13.60 12.01 1.76
N ILE A 202 12.35 12.44 1.83
CA ILE A 202 11.85 13.29 2.93
C ILE A 202 11.88 12.52 4.25
N GLY A 203 11.50 11.25 4.22
CA GLY A 203 11.51 10.36 5.39
C GLY A 203 12.89 9.86 5.81
N GLY A 204 13.93 10.09 5.01
CA GLY A 204 15.31 9.66 5.30
C GLY A 204 15.47 8.14 5.34
N CYS A 205 14.79 7.42 4.43
CA CYS A 205 14.81 5.96 4.40
C CYS A 205 14.80 5.41 2.95
N SER A 206 14.94 4.09 2.81
CA SER A 206 14.83 3.39 1.52
C SER A 206 13.43 3.49 0.93
N SER A 207 13.35 3.47 -0.40
CA SER A 207 12.09 3.58 -1.14
C SER A 207 11.27 2.28 -1.05
N GLY A 208 10.01 2.38 -0.69
CA GLY A 208 9.07 1.27 -0.71
C GLY A 208 9.62 -0.01 -0.08
N VAL A 209 9.61 -1.06 -0.86
CA VAL A 209 10.22 -2.36 -0.55
C VAL A 209 11.49 -2.63 -1.37
N GLU A 210 12.05 -1.59 -2.00
CA GLU A 210 13.24 -1.71 -2.84
C GLU A 210 14.50 -2.02 -2.02
N PRO A 211 15.48 -2.76 -2.58
CA PRO A 211 16.75 -2.97 -1.93
C PRO A 211 17.58 -1.68 -1.90
N LEU A 212 18.51 -1.57 -0.94
CA LEU A 212 19.54 -0.56 -0.99
C LEU A 212 20.63 -1.01 -1.96
N PHE A 213 20.77 -0.28 -3.07
CA PHE A 213 21.81 -0.55 -4.08
C PHE A 213 23.13 0.16 -3.78
N ALA A 214 23.17 1.12 -2.87
CA ALA A 214 24.37 1.79 -2.38
C ALA A 214 24.13 2.45 -1.02
N LEU A 215 25.17 2.46 -0.17
CA LEU A 215 25.15 3.14 1.13
C LEU A 215 25.21 4.67 0.99
N CYS A 216 25.83 5.14 -0.09
CA CYS A 216 25.94 6.54 -0.43
C CYS A 216 25.92 6.70 -1.95
N PHE A 217 25.09 7.60 -2.46
CA PHE A 217 25.02 7.91 -3.88
C PHE A 217 24.66 9.38 -4.11
N THR A 218 25.03 9.90 -5.27
CA THR A 218 24.64 11.23 -5.70
C THR A 218 23.50 11.11 -6.70
N ARG A 219 22.40 11.78 -6.43
CA ARG A 219 21.27 11.89 -7.36
C ARG A 219 21.42 13.17 -8.18
N ASN A 220 21.65 13.04 -9.48
CA ASN A 220 21.58 14.16 -10.41
C ASN A 220 20.08 14.36 -10.80
N ILE A 221 19.59 15.58 -10.62
CA ILE A 221 18.22 15.97 -10.92
C ILE A 221 18.23 16.81 -12.20
#